data_a4b51f4d1e115490821372672460ad9e
#
_entry.id   a4b51f4d1e115490821372672460ad9e
#
_cell.length_a   1.000
_cell.length_b   1.000
_cell.length_c   1.000
_cell.angle_alpha   90.00
_cell.angle_beta   90.00
_cell.angle_gamma   90.00
#
_symmetry.space_group_name_H-M   'P 1'
#
loop_
_entity.id
_entity.type
_entity.pdbx_description
1 polymer ?
#
loop_
_entity_poly.entity_id
_entity_poly.type
_entity_poly.pdbx_seq_one_letter_code
_entity_poly.pdbx_strand_id
1 'polypeptide(L)'
;MVYTSCGHLCRSRVCRKSGHLKGRFCDETDTLLVLPAGLRTEACPYHHLVTLSANESQRIYENCANTEPTLRKSWFTLPPVWEWYYKQHHPEYKPLPPFKAGCGEDTFQPMQFIYPPMNARIKLPKQLDGSKGFLTVELAHNNPNAAVFWHLDETYQAQTQDFHKISLQPAAGKHSLTAVDGEGNTISTTFFVE
;
A
#
# COMPACT_ATOMS: atom_id res chain seq x y z
N MET A 1 11.30 -14.56 -30.94
CA MET A 1 11.91 -13.49 -30.10
C MET A 1 13.29 -13.21 -30.66
N VAL A 2 13.49 -12.05 -31.29
CA VAL A 2 14.78 -11.69 -31.89
C VAL A 2 15.59 -11.04 -30.77
N TYR A 3 16.55 -11.77 -30.21
CA TYR A 3 17.58 -11.20 -29.34
C TYR A 3 18.55 -10.41 -30.21
N THR A 4 18.29 -9.13 -30.38
CA THR A 4 19.32 -8.21 -30.85
C THR A 4 20.36 -8.13 -29.74
N SER A 5 21.61 -8.55 -30.04
CA SER A 5 22.74 -8.45 -29.11
C SER A 5 22.98 -6.97 -28.81
N CYS A 6 22.46 -6.51 -27.67
CA CYS A 6 22.80 -5.22 -27.12
C CYS A 6 24.23 -5.29 -26.56
N GLY A 7 25.08 -4.34 -26.90
CA GLY A 7 26.40 -4.23 -26.28
C GLY A 7 26.31 -3.93 -24.77
N HIS A 8 26.94 -2.87 -24.30
CA HIS A 8 26.91 -2.50 -22.88
C HIS A 8 25.57 -1.91 -22.42
N LEU A 9 24.78 -1.31 -23.33
CA LEU A 9 23.48 -0.69 -23.03
C LEU A 9 22.45 -1.07 -24.11
N CYS A 10 21.23 -1.32 -23.65
CA CYS A 10 20.08 -1.66 -24.50
C CYS A 10 18.98 -0.59 -24.36
N ARG A 11 18.36 -0.23 -25.46
CA ARG A 11 17.16 0.62 -25.42
C ARG A 11 15.98 -0.21 -24.92
N SER A 12 15.31 0.28 -23.89
CA SER A 12 14.07 -0.34 -23.36
C SER A 12 13.05 0.72 -23.00
N ARG A 13 11.77 0.32 -23.10
CA ARG A 13 10.66 1.14 -22.61
C ARG A 13 10.43 0.85 -21.13
N VAL A 14 10.44 1.92 -20.34
CA VAL A 14 10.19 1.86 -18.91
C VAL A 14 8.93 2.64 -18.55
N CYS A 15 8.24 2.21 -17.52
CA CYS A 15 7.13 2.94 -16.96
C CYS A 15 7.65 4.24 -16.31
N ARG A 16 7.12 5.40 -16.70
CA ARG A 16 7.55 6.70 -16.17
C ARG A 16 7.31 6.83 -14.67
N LYS A 17 6.20 6.26 -14.16
CA LYS A 17 5.79 6.39 -12.76
C LYS A 17 6.56 5.46 -11.82
N SER A 18 6.88 4.24 -12.25
CA SER A 18 7.49 3.23 -11.38
C SER A 18 8.96 2.93 -11.68
N GLY A 19 9.48 3.34 -12.84
CA GLY A 19 10.83 2.98 -13.28
C GLY A 19 11.02 1.53 -13.73
N HIS A 20 10.02 0.65 -13.58
CA HIS A 20 10.07 -0.73 -14.05
C HIS A 20 10.00 -0.82 -15.58
N LEU A 21 10.35 -1.96 -16.14
CA LEU A 21 10.07 -2.24 -17.54
C LEU A 21 8.57 -2.02 -17.83
N LYS A 22 8.25 -1.55 -19.04
CA LYS A 22 6.86 -1.29 -19.43
C LYS A 22 5.99 -2.52 -19.21
N GLY A 23 4.99 -2.42 -18.34
CA GLY A 23 3.92 -3.38 -18.17
C GLY A 23 2.81 -3.21 -19.21
N ARG A 24 1.88 -4.18 -19.24
CA ARG A 24 0.77 -4.24 -20.21
C ARG A 24 -0.10 -2.98 -20.19
N PHE A 25 -0.33 -2.43 -19.01
CA PHE A 25 -1.27 -1.33 -18.78
C PHE A 25 -0.57 0.01 -18.51
N CYS A 26 0.77 0.11 -18.69
CA CYS A 26 1.45 1.40 -18.53
C CYS A 26 1.02 2.36 -19.65
N ASP A 27 0.42 3.46 -19.23
CA ASP A 27 -0.03 4.57 -20.08
C ASP A 27 1.11 5.51 -20.49
N GLU A 28 1.98 5.86 -19.53
CA GLU A 28 3.12 6.73 -19.73
C GLU A 28 4.43 5.94 -19.67
N THR A 29 5.25 6.05 -20.74
CA THR A 29 6.51 5.32 -20.83
C THR A 29 7.59 6.17 -21.41
N ASP A 30 8.83 6.02 -20.90
CA ASP A 30 10.05 6.60 -21.46
C ASP A 30 10.90 5.51 -22.11
N THR A 31 11.74 5.91 -23.07
CA THR A 31 12.74 5.02 -23.66
C THR A 31 14.10 5.35 -23.07
N LEU A 32 14.64 4.44 -22.29
CA LEU A 32 15.93 4.60 -21.62
C LEU A 32 16.95 3.58 -22.11
N LEU A 33 18.23 3.93 -21.92
CA LEU A 33 19.33 2.98 -22.05
C LEU A 33 19.50 2.25 -20.72
N VAL A 34 19.32 0.95 -20.74
CA VAL A 34 19.40 0.08 -19.56
C VAL A 34 20.50 -0.97 -19.76
N LEU A 35 21.10 -1.42 -18.66
CA LEU A 35 22.01 -2.56 -18.68
C LEU A 35 21.26 -3.83 -19.10
N PRO A 36 21.92 -4.83 -19.72
CA PRO A 36 21.30 -6.10 -20.09
C PRO A 36 20.65 -6.84 -18.89
N ALA A 37 21.18 -6.65 -17.69
CA ALA A 37 20.58 -7.18 -16.45
C ALA A 37 19.21 -6.54 -16.17
N GLY A 38 19.02 -5.24 -16.45
CA GLY A 38 17.75 -4.54 -16.29
C GLY A 38 16.64 -5.07 -17.20
N LEU A 39 16.97 -5.68 -18.34
CA LEU A 39 15.97 -6.32 -19.21
C LEU A 39 15.35 -7.60 -18.63
N ARG A 40 15.95 -8.14 -17.56
CA ARG A 40 15.45 -9.34 -16.86
C ARG A 40 14.60 -9.00 -15.64
N THR A 41 14.43 -7.73 -15.32
CA THR A 41 13.56 -7.30 -14.22
C THR A 41 12.10 -7.49 -14.62
N GLU A 42 11.25 -7.58 -13.62
CA GLU A 42 9.82 -7.71 -13.84
C GLU A 42 9.23 -6.47 -14.53
N ALA A 43 8.22 -6.70 -15.35
CA ALA A 43 7.43 -5.61 -15.91
C ALA A 43 6.64 -4.92 -14.79
N CYS A 44 6.33 -3.64 -14.99
CA CYS A 44 5.60 -2.83 -14.01
C CYS A 44 4.33 -3.53 -13.49
N PRO A 45 4.27 -3.88 -12.21
CA PRO A 45 3.12 -4.54 -11.60
C PRO A 45 2.05 -3.55 -11.10
N TYR A 46 2.32 -2.24 -11.16
CA TYR A 46 1.52 -1.21 -10.48
C TYR A 46 0.44 -0.56 -11.35
N HIS A 47 0.40 -0.86 -12.66
CA HIS A 47 -0.66 -0.39 -13.54
C HIS A 47 -1.69 -1.49 -13.75
N HIS A 48 -2.92 -1.22 -13.34
CA HIS A 48 -4.04 -2.12 -13.49
C HIS A 48 -5.12 -1.50 -14.38
N LEU A 49 -5.82 -2.33 -15.16
CA LEU A 49 -7.00 -1.89 -15.88
C LEU A 49 -8.17 -1.91 -14.91
N VAL A 50 -8.75 -0.75 -14.62
CA VAL A 50 -9.90 -0.62 -13.72
C VAL A 50 -11.14 -0.18 -14.48
N THR A 51 -12.30 -0.69 -14.08
CA THR A 51 -13.60 -0.26 -14.59
C THR A 51 -14.18 0.76 -13.63
N LEU A 52 -14.47 1.95 -14.14
CA LEU A 52 -14.96 3.11 -13.38
C LEU A 52 -16.37 3.50 -13.86
N SER A 53 -17.09 4.20 -12.98
CA SER A 53 -18.30 4.95 -13.37
C SER A 53 -17.94 6.05 -14.38
N ALA A 54 -18.92 6.53 -15.13
CA ALA A 54 -18.72 7.55 -16.16
C ALA A 54 -18.05 8.85 -15.62
N ASN A 55 -18.24 9.17 -14.34
CA ASN A 55 -17.65 10.32 -13.67
C ASN A 55 -16.31 10.03 -12.97
N GLU A 56 -15.76 8.82 -13.16
CA GLU A 56 -14.51 8.32 -12.54
C GLU A 56 -14.47 8.34 -11.00
N SER A 57 -15.59 8.53 -10.33
CA SER A 57 -15.62 8.68 -8.86
C SER A 57 -15.67 7.35 -8.12
N GLN A 58 -16.07 6.27 -8.78
CA GLN A 58 -16.25 4.95 -8.17
C GLN A 58 -15.78 3.85 -9.11
N ARG A 59 -15.25 2.76 -8.54
CA ARG A 59 -14.98 1.52 -9.27
C ARG A 59 -16.27 0.71 -9.40
N ILE A 60 -16.39 0.04 -10.54
CA ILE A 60 -17.51 -0.85 -10.82
C ILE A 60 -16.96 -2.25 -11.06
N TYR A 61 -17.48 -3.22 -10.32
CA TYR A 61 -17.13 -4.61 -10.51
C TYR A 61 -17.88 -5.21 -11.71
N GLU A 62 -17.36 -6.28 -12.28
CA GLU A 62 -17.92 -6.87 -13.53
C GLU A 62 -19.39 -7.26 -13.41
N ASN A 63 -19.85 -7.67 -12.22
CA ASN A 63 -21.25 -8.01 -11.97
C ASN A 63 -22.22 -6.82 -12.10
N CYS A 64 -21.73 -5.59 -11.96
CA CYS A 64 -22.51 -4.37 -12.06
C CYS A 64 -22.25 -3.56 -13.35
N ALA A 65 -21.27 -3.96 -14.15
CA ALA A 65 -20.85 -3.21 -15.34
C ALA A 65 -21.94 -3.09 -16.44
N ASN A 66 -22.96 -3.93 -16.39
CA ASN A 66 -24.06 -3.94 -17.38
C ASN A 66 -25.22 -3.01 -17.01
N THR A 67 -25.20 -2.36 -15.85
CA THR A 67 -26.31 -1.54 -15.35
C THR A 67 -26.15 -0.05 -15.66
N GLU A 68 -24.96 0.38 -16.05
CA GLU A 68 -24.66 1.79 -16.33
C GLU A 68 -23.43 1.96 -17.24
N PRO A 69 -23.25 3.16 -17.85
CA PRO A 69 -22.06 3.46 -18.65
C PRO A 69 -20.80 3.36 -17.82
N THR A 70 -19.83 2.57 -18.28
CA THR A 70 -18.55 2.37 -17.60
C THR A 70 -17.39 2.78 -18.49
N LEU A 71 -16.29 3.21 -17.86
CA LEU A 71 -15.02 3.55 -18.50
C LEU A 71 -13.94 2.60 -18.02
N ARG A 72 -13.20 1.98 -18.95
CA ARG A 72 -11.99 1.22 -18.61
C ARG A 72 -10.77 2.11 -18.75
N LYS A 73 -10.00 2.23 -17.67
CA LYS A 73 -8.83 3.11 -17.63
C LYS A 73 -7.66 2.42 -16.94
N SER A 74 -6.45 2.69 -17.43
CA SER A 74 -5.25 2.34 -16.70
C SER A 74 -5.14 3.18 -15.44
N TRP A 75 -4.83 2.54 -14.31
CA TRP A 75 -4.65 3.22 -13.05
C TRP A 75 -3.37 2.76 -12.37
N PHE A 76 -2.58 3.72 -11.90
CA PHE A 76 -1.36 3.46 -11.17
C PHE A 76 -1.68 3.32 -9.69
N THR A 77 -1.47 2.13 -9.14
CA THR A 77 -1.74 1.81 -7.73
C THR A 77 -0.49 1.27 -7.07
N LEU A 78 -0.26 1.67 -5.84
CA LEU A 78 0.85 1.18 -5.02
C LEU A 78 0.30 0.42 -3.81
N PRO A 79 1.07 -0.53 -3.26
CA PRO A 79 0.76 -1.09 -1.96
C PRO A 79 0.66 0.01 -0.89
N PRO A 80 -0.17 -0.14 0.18
CA PRO A 80 -0.47 0.93 1.11
C PRO A 80 0.75 1.65 1.70
N VAL A 81 1.78 0.90 2.08
CA VAL A 81 3.03 1.49 2.62
C VAL A 81 3.74 2.35 1.57
N TRP A 82 3.86 1.86 0.34
CA TRP A 82 4.55 2.59 -0.74
C TRP A 82 3.72 3.78 -1.20
N GLU A 83 2.40 3.63 -1.25
CA GLU A 83 1.46 4.70 -1.55
C GLU A 83 1.61 5.84 -0.55
N TRP A 84 1.70 5.53 0.75
CA TRP A 84 1.86 6.52 1.81
C TRP A 84 3.12 7.37 1.62
N TYR A 85 4.28 6.76 1.36
CA TYR A 85 5.51 7.49 1.10
C TYR A 85 5.49 8.22 -0.25
N TYR A 86 4.93 7.61 -1.27
CA TYR A 86 4.87 8.18 -2.62
C TYR A 86 4.06 9.47 -2.65
N LYS A 87 2.92 9.52 -2.00
CA LYS A 87 2.05 10.70 -1.90
C LYS A 87 2.75 11.94 -1.32
N GLN A 88 3.72 11.75 -0.42
CA GLN A 88 4.45 12.86 0.20
C GLN A 88 5.30 13.66 -0.81
N HIS A 89 5.72 13.02 -1.90
CA HIS A 89 6.58 13.60 -2.93
C HIS A 89 5.87 13.78 -4.27
N HIS A 90 4.65 13.25 -4.40
CA HIS A 90 3.87 13.21 -5.63
C HIS A 90 2.43 13.67 -5.37
N PRO A 91 2.18 14.99 -5.24
CA PRO A 91 0.84 15.52 -4.95
C PRO A 91 -0.17 15.23 -6.08
N GLU A 92 0.33 14.93 -7.29
CA GLU A 92 -0.49 14.52 -8.43
C GLU A 92 -1.01 13.08 -8.36
N TYR A 93 -0.53 12.28 -7.40
CA TYR A 93 -0.96 10.90 -7.25
C TYR A 93 -2.45 10.82 -6.86
N LYS A 94 -3.18 10.03 -7.64
CA LYS A 94 -4.60 9.78 -7.39
C LYS A 94 -4.79 8.37 -6.82
N PRO A 95 -5.26 8.25 -5.59
CA PRO A 95 -5.60 6.95 -5.02
C PRO A 95 -6.71 6.29 -5.84
N LEU A 96 -6.80 4.97 -5.72
CA LEU A 96 -7.82 4.21 -6.41
C LEU A 96 -9.21 4.57 -5.85
N PRO A 97 -10.20 4.94 -6.67
CA PRO A 97 -11.53 5.27 -6.19
C PRO A 97 -12.17 4.08 -5.42
N PRO A 98 -13.07 4.34 -4.46
CA PRO A 98 -13.78 3.28 -3.76
C PRO A 98 -14.69 2.49 -4.72
N PHE A 99 -15.08 1.30 -4.34
CA PHE A 99 -16.11 0.57 -5.07
C PHE A 99 -17.49 1.21 -4.87
N LYS A 100 -18.30 1.12 -5.91
CA LYS A 100 -19.72 1.46 -5.80
C LYS A 100 -20.39 0.49 -4.81
N ALA A 101 -21.18 1.03 -3.88
CA ALA A 101 -21.89 0.22 -2.89
C ALA A 101 -22.70 -0.91 -3.56
N GLY A 102 -22.53 -2.14 -3.08
CA GLY A 102 -23.13 -3.34 -3.64
C GLY A 102 -22.49 -3.89 -4.93
N CYS A 103 -21.40 -3.28 -5.40
CA CYS A 103 -20.71 -3.61 -6.64
C CYS A 103 -19.21 -3.82 -6.45
N GLY A 104 -18.78 -4.63 -5.49
CA GLY A 104 -17.40 -5.00 -5.27
C GLY A 104 -17.27 -6.17 -4.33
N GLU A 105 -16.25 -7.00 -4.52
CA GLU A 105 -15.76 -7.89 -3.48
C GLU A 105 -14.54 -7.21 -2.86
N ASP A 106 -14.58 -6.99 -1.55
CA ASP A 106 -13.47 -6.39 -0.80
C ASP A 106 -12.34 -7.42 -0.62
N THR A 107 -11.60 -7.68 -1.70
CA THR A 107 -10.29 -8.34 -1.61
C THR A 107 -9.16 -7.34 -1.39
N PHE A 108 -9.47 -6.06 -1.42
CA PHE A 108 -8.49 -4.99 -1.26
C PHE A 108 -8.29 -4.68 0.22
N GLN A 109 -7.09 -4.90 0.72
CA GLN A 109 -6.71 -4.49 2.08
C GLN A 109 -6.34 -3.00 2.08
N PRO A 110 -7.17 -2.12 2.66
CA PRO A 110 -6.92 -0.68 2.67
C PRO A 110 -5.81 -0.27 3.63
N MET A 111 -5.36 -1.18 4.49
CA MET A 111 -4.40 -0.95 5.56
C MET A 111 -3.20 -1.87 5.47
N GLN A 112 -2.04 -1.37 5.90
CA GLN A 112 -0.84 -2.18 6.08
C GLN A 112 0.04 -1.62 7.21
N PHE A 113 0.54 -2.49 8.11
CA PHE A 113 1.51 -2.07 9.11
C PHE A 113 2.84 -1.67 8.45
N ILE A 114 3.30 -0.46 8.78
CA ILE A 114 4.66 -0.01 8.48
C ILE A 114 5.59 -0.59 9.55
N TYR A 115 5.18 -0.51 10.82
CA TYR A 115 5.93 -1.03 11.95
C TYR A 115 4.98 -1.40 13.10
N PRO A 116 5.19 -2.52 13.80
CA PRO A 116 6.21 -3.54 13.56
C PRO A 116 5.83 -4.49 12.41
N PRO A 117 6.83 -5.05 11.70
CA PRO A 117 6.58 -6.13 10.76
C PRO A 117 6.17 -7.40 11.50
N MET A 118 5.52 -8.32 10.80
CA MET A 118 5.06 -9.59 11.37
C MET A 118 6.24 -10.39 11.97
N ASN A 119 6.03 -10.91 13.19
CA ASN A 119 6.99 -11.69 13.97
C ASN A 119 8.29 -10.93 14.33
N ALA A 120 8.26 -9.60 14.34
CA ALA A 120 9.40 -8.80 14.77
C ALA A 120 9.81 -9.12 16.22
N ARG A 121 11.10 -9.11 16.48
CA ARG A 121 11.66 -9.11 17.85
C ARG A 121 12.14 -7.72 18.18
N ILE A 122 11.61 -7.16 19.25
CA ILE A 122 11.76 -5.75 19.59
C ILE A 122 12.38 -5.63 20.99
N LYS A 123 13.48 -4.90 21.07
CA LYS A 123 14.05 -4.46 22.36
C LYS A 123 13.59 -3.04 22.64
N LEU A 124 12.87 -2.85 23.74
CA LEU A 124 12.50 -1.51 24.17
C LEU A 124 13.71 -0.84 24.82
N PRO A 125 14.05 0.39 24.41
CA PRO A 125 15.11 1.15 25.07
C PRO A 125 14.71 1.40 26.54
N LYS A 126 15.68 1.40 27.46
CA LYS A 126 15.44 1.88 28.81
C LYS A 126 15.57 3.40 28.81
N GLN A 127 14.68 4.07 29.51
CA GLN A 127 14.77 5.50 29.75
C GLN A 127 15.87 5.79 30.79
N LEU A 128 16.28 7.04 30.89
CA LEU A 128 17.32 7.46 31.84
C LEU A 128 16.93 7.23 33.32
N ASP A 129 15.65 7.20 33.62
CA ASP A 129 15.07 6.89 34.93
C ASP A 129 14.94 5.37 35.21
N GLY A 130 15.40 4.52 34.29
CA GLY A 130 15.29 3.07 34.38
C GLY A 130 13.95 2.47 33.98
N SER A 131 12.96 3.28 33.63
CA SER A 131 11.67 2.81 33.12
C SER A 131 11.80 2.23 31.71
N LYS A 132 10.83 1.37 31.32
CA LYS A 132 10.78 0.85 29.96
C LYS A 132 10.40 1.97 28.98
N GLY A 133 11.06 2.00 27.84
CA GLY A 133 10.73 2.92 26.76
C GLY A 133 9.43 2.55 26.03
N PHE A 134 9.08 3.37 25.09
CA PHE A 134 7.87 3.19 24.27
C PHE A 134 8.21 2.52 22.94
N LEU A 135 7.27 1.68 22.49
CA LEU A 135 7.21 1.18 21.13
C LEU A 135 6.32 2.10 20.30
N THR A 136 6.87 2.75 19.31
CA THR A 136 6.07 3.49 18.34
C THR A 136 5.64 2.54 17.25
N VAL A 137 4.33 2.38 17.05
CA VAL A 137 3.74 1.58 15.98
C VAL A 137 3.15 2.50 14.92
N GLU A 138 3.21 2.07 13.67
CA GLU A 138 2.81 2.88 12.52
C GLU A 138 2.11 2.03 11.47
N LEU A 139 1.06 2.58 10.85
CA LEU A 139 0.23 1.93 9.85
C LEU A 139 -0.02 2.89 8.69
N ALA A 140 0.02 2.38 7.47
CA ALA A 140 -0.44 3.07 6.28
C ALA A 140 -1.91 2.73 5.99
N HIS A 141 -2.70 3.73 5.64
CA HIS A 141 -4.07 3.59 5.18
C HIS A 141 -4.26 4.31 3.84
N ASN A 142 -4.97 3.69 2.88
CA ASN A 142 -5.20 4.29 1.57
C ASN A 142 -6.14 5.50 1.60
N ASN A 143 -7.10 5.49 2.54
CA ASN A 143 -7.96 6.63 2.78
C ASN A 143 -7.32 7.53 3.85
N PRO A 144 -6.87 8.77 3.51
CA PRO A 144 -6.18 9.64 4.46
C PRO A 144 -7.07 10.13 5.60
N ASN A 145 -8.40 10.09 5.44
CA ASN A 145 -9.35 10.57 6.45
C ASN A 145 -9.96 9.43 7.28
N ALA A 146 -9.50 8.19 7.10
CA ALA A 146 -10.03 7.07 7.85
C ALA A 146 -9.72 7.19 9.34
N ALA A 147 -10.68 6.84 10.19
CA ALA A 147 -10.42 6.64 11.61
C ALA A 147 -9.91 5.21 11.81
N VAL A 148 -8.81 5.03 12.54
CA VAL A 148 -8.25 3.71 12.87
C VAL A 148 -8.24 3.51 14.37
N PHE A 149 -8.83 2.40 14.81
CA PHE A 149 -8.91 1.97 16.20
C PHE A 149 -7.85 0.90 16.46
N TRP A 150 -7.04 1.12 17.49
CA TRP A 150 -5.90 0.28 17.82
C TRP A 150 -6.19 -0.60 19.03
N HIS A 151 -5.83 -1.87 18.93
CA HIS A 151 -5.97 -2.84 20.01
C HIS A 151 -4.65 -3.61 20.19
N LEU A 152 -4.17 -3.68 21.43
CA LEU A 152 -3.05 -4.51 21.82
C LEU A 152 -3.58 -5.65 22.71
N ASP A 153 -3.36 -6.90 22.30
CA ASP A 153 -3.83 -8.09 23.00
C ASP A 153 -5.34 -7.98 23.34
N GLU A 154 -6.14 -7.60 22.34
CA GLU A 154 -7.60 -7.38 22.43
C GLU A 154 -8.02 -6.15 23.26
N THR A 155 -7.09 -5.46 23.92
CA THR A 155 -7.38 -4.26 24.70
C THR A 155 -7.26 -3.01 23.82
N TYR A 156 -8.34 -2.22 23.81
CA TYR A 156 -8.33 -0.92 23.11
C TYR A 156 -7.27 0.01 23.67
N GLN A 157 -6.50 0.64 22.79
CA GLN A 157 -5.42 1.55 23.11
C GLN A 157 -5.74 3.00 22.75
N ALA A 158 -6.11 3.24 21.50
CA ALA A 158 -6.33 4.60 20.98
C ALA A 158 -7.09 4.56 19.66
N GLN A 159 -7.57 5.74 19.25
CA GLN A 159 -8.03 6.05 17.90
C GLN A 159 -7.08 7.06 17.27
N THR A 160 -6.79 6.89 15.99
CA THR A 160 -6.02 7.85 15.20
C THR A 160 -6.77 8.23 13.94
N GLN A 161 -6.50 9.44 13.44
CA GLN A 161 -7.00 9.98 12.18
C GLN A 161 -5.86 10.75 11.52
N ASP A 162 -5.81 10.80 10.19
CA ASP A 162 -4.78 11.42 9.34
C ASP A 162 -3.40 10.73 9.44
N PHE A 163 -2.82 10.65 10.63
CA PHE A 163 -1.54 9.97 10.90
C PHE A 163 -1.76 8.79 11.83
N HIS A 164 -1.63 7.57 11.30
CA HIS A 164 -1.85 6.34 12.07
C HIS A 164 -0.57 5.89 12.76
N LYS A 165 -0.23 6.61 13.83
CA LYS A 165 0.95 6.39 14.66
C LYS A 165 0.61 6.54 16.13
N ILE A 166 0.94 5.52 16.92
CA ILE A 166 0.75 5.55 18.39
C ILE A 166 1.98 5.01 19.10
N SER A 167 2.12 5.38 20.37
CA SER A 167 3.18 4.88 21.26
C SER A 167 2.57 3.95 22.28
N LEU A 168 3.12 2.74 22.38
CA LEU A 168 2.68 1.67 23.28
C LEU A 168 3.79 1.30 24.25
N GLN A 169 3.44 0.74 25.41
CA GLN A 169 4.39 0.23 26.40
C GLN A 169 4.07 -1.23 26.74
N PRO A 170 4.29 -2.16 25.79
CA PRO A 170 3.97 -3.57 26.01
C PRO A 170 4.91 -4.19 27.05
N ALA A 171 4.45 -5.21 27.75
CA ALA A 171 5.26 -6.04 28.62
C ALA A 171 6.30 -6.86 27.83
N ALA A 172 7.19 -7.58 28.49
CA ALA A 172 8.00 -8.59 27.79
C ALA A 172 7.12 -9.79 27.44
N GLY A 173 7.26 -10.30 26.20
CA GLY A 173 6.48 -11.43 25.72
C GLY A 173 5.96 -11.26 24.30
N LYS A 174 5.11 -12.19 23.89
CA LYS A 174 4.43 -12.16 22.58
C LYS A 174 3.18 -11.28 22.67
N HIS A 175 3.01 -10.43 21.70
CA HIS A 175 1.88 -9.51 21.58
C HIS A 175 1.22 -9.61 20.21
N SER A 176 -0.08 -9.32 20.17
CA SER A 176 -0.88 -9.14 18.95
C SER A 176 -1.36 -7.69 18.87
N LEU A 177 -1.01 -7.01 17.79
CA LEU A 177 -1.50 -5.65 17.51
C LEU A 177 -2.53 -5.73 16.39
N THR A 178 -3.74 -5.25 16.67
CA THR A 178 -4.85 -5.21 15.70
C THR A 178 -5.28 -3.77 15.47
N ALA A 179 -5.47 -3.44 14.20
CA ALA A 179 -6.03 -2.16 13.76
C ALA A 179 -7.35 -2.42 13.02
N VAL A 180 -8.37 -1.64 13.35
CA VAL A 180 -9.70 -1.69 12.73
C VAL A 180 -10.02 -0.29 12.21
N ASP A 181 -10.45 -0.17 10.97
CA ASP A 181 -10.90 1.13 10.45
C ASP A 181 -12.40 1.39 10.70
N GLY A 182 -12.85 2.60 10.36
CA GLY A 182 -14.26 2.98 10.51
C GLY A 182 -15.24 2.23 9.61
N GLU A 183 -14.74 1.50 8.61
CA GLU A 183 -15.52 0.67 7.69
C GLU A 183 -15.57 -0.80 8.13
N GLY A 184 -14.83 -1.16 9.20
CA GLY A 184 -14.77 -2.51 9.75
C GLY A 184 -13.67 -3.39 9.15
N ASN A 185 -12.81 -2.85 8.27
CA ASN A 185 -11.65 -3.59 7.79
C ASN A 185 -10.66 -3.78 8.94
N THR A 186 -10.12 -4.98 9.06
CA THR A 186 -9.24 -5.38 10.17
C THR A 186 -7.92 -5.93 9.65
N ILE A 187 -6.84 -5.50 10.27
CA ILE A 187 -5.49 -6.05 10.04
C ILE A 187 -4.80 -6.32 11.37
N SER A 188 -4.07 -7.43 11.46
CA SER A 188 -3.32 -7.81 12.67
C SER A 188 -1.87 -8.14 12.34
N THR A 189 -0.99 -7.82 13.28
CA THR A 189 0.41 -8.25 13.28
C THR A 189 0.81 -8.79 14.64
N THR A 190 1.75 -9.73 14.68
CA THR A 190 2.30 -10.26 15.94
C THR A 190 3.76 -9.87 16.05
N PHE A 191 4.21 -9.58 17.27
CA PHE A 191 5.60 -9.26 17.57
C PHE A 191 5.99 -9.77 18.96
N PHE A 192 7.27 -9.79 19.26
CA PHE A 192 7.82 -10.23 20.53
C PHE A 192 8.67 -9.13 21.16
N VAL A 193 8.44 -8.82 22.43
CA VAL A 193 9.21 -7.82 23.21
C VAL A 193 10.16 -8.55 24.13
N GLU A 194 11.46 -8.19 24.05
CA GLU A 194 12.55 -8.74 24.88
C GLU A 194 12.86 -7.85 26.08
#